data_6fc87482440297c3d669d654e7a06dde
#
_entry.id   6fc87482440297c3d669d654e7a06dde
#
_cell.length_a   1.000
_cell.length_b   1.000
_cell.length_c   1.000
_cell.angle_alpha   90.00
_cell.angle_beta   90.00
_cell.angle_gamma   90.00
#
_symmetry.space_group_name_H-M   'P 1'
#
loop_
_entity.id
_entity.type
_entity.pdbx_description
1 polymer ?
#
loop_
_entity_poly.entity_id
_entity_poly.type
_entity_poly.pdbx_seq_one_letter_code
_entity_poly.pdbx_strand_id
1 'polypeptide(L)'
;MIWFLLLLSLLFAGVDFLFYRVRMRRHSERLRRAFVWFAVFSDALPIVVVLLLKAVPDNTTGWMQAAQWFTFVFLLLIGCRYGYYFGLLFDRHRSFSRVGALFAVGCAVWLVWGAAWGRQALRVNEVEIRTAAL
;
A
#
# COMPACT_ATOMS: atom_id res chain seq x y z
N MET A 1 -10.57 -12.42 -9.64
CA MET A 1 -9.99 -11.57 -8.58
C MET A 1 -8.52 -11.93 -8.29
N ILE A 2 -8.16 -13.21 -8.07
CA ILE A 2 -6.76 -13.61 -7.79
C ILE A 2 -5.81 -13.26 -8.94
N TRP A 3 -6.20 -13.52 -10.17
CA TRP A 3 -5.40 -13.20 -11.35
C TRP A 3 -5.08 -11.71 -11.48
N PHE A 4 -6.02 -10.84 -11.12
CA PHE A 4 -5.81 -9.41 -11.12
C PHE A 4 -4.77 -9.00 -10.08
N LEU A 5 -4.82 -9.57 -8.87
CA LEU A 5 -3.84 -9.30 -7.82
C LEU A 5 -2.45 -9.82 -8.18
N LEU A 6 -2.36 -11.00 -8.80
CA LEU A 6 -1.09 -11.53 -9.29
C LEU A 6 -0.49 -10.64 -10.39
N LEU A 7 -1.31 -10.18 -11.33
CA LEU A 7 -0.89 -9.28 -12.40
C LEU A 7 -0.43 -7.93 -11.84
N LEU A 8 -1.15 -7.40 -10.85
CA LEU A 8 -0.80 -6.17 -10.16
C LEU A 8 0.53 -6.31 -9.40
N SER A 9 0.72 -7.41 -8.68
CA SER A 9 1.96 -7.71 -7.97
C SER A 9 3.14 -7.87 -8.92
N LEU A 10 2.93 -8.51 -10.08
CA LEU A 10 3.95 -8.64 -11.12
C LEU A 10 4.33 -7.28 -11.72
N LEU A 11 3.35 -6.41 -11.93
CA LEU A 11 3.58 -5.06 -12.44
C LEU A 11 4.40 -4.24 -11.42
N PHE A 12 4.08 -4.33 -10.15
CA PHE A 12 4.83 -3.67 -9.09
C PHE A 12 6.26 -4.19 -9.01
N ALA A 13 6.45 -5.50 -9.02
CA ALA A 13 7.78 -6.11 -9.04
C ALA A 13 8.60 -5.67 -10.27
N GLY A 14 7.96 -5.50 -11.44
CA GLY A 14 8.61 -5.00 -12.65
C GLY A 14 9.10 -3.56 -12.50
N VAL A 15 8.28 -2.67 -11.93
CA VAL A 15 8.67 -1.28 -11.67
C VAL A 15 9.81 -1.21 -10.65
N ASP A 16 9.77 -2.00 -9.60
CA ASP A 16 10.83 -2.07 -8.59
C ASP A 16 12.14 -2.60 -9.18
N PHE A 17 12.05 -3.60 -10.04
CA PHE A 17 13.22 -4.12 -10.76
C PHE A 17 13.84 -3.05 -11.65
N LEU A 18 13.04 -2.29 -12.38
CA LEU A 18 13.51 -1.17 -13.19
C LEU A 18 14.19 -0.10 -12.33
N PHE A 19 13.55 0.27 -11.21
CA PHE A 19 14.13 1.23 -10.27
C PHE A 19 15.45 0.72 -9.68
N TYR A 20 15.50 -0.54 -9.27
CA TYR A 20 16.73 -1.18 -8.80
C TYR A 20 17.84 -1.12 -9.85
N ARG A 21 17.53 -1.48 -11.09
CA ARG A 21 18.50 -1.52 -12.17
C ARG A 21 19.05 -0.14 -12.53
N VAL A 22 18.19 0.88 -12.52
CA VAL A 22 18.54 2.25 -12.96
C VAL A 22 19.24 3.04 -11.86
N ARG A 23 18.77 2.92 -10.61
CA ARG A 23 19.18 3.81 -9.51
C ARG A 23 19.96 3.09 -8.41
N MET A 24 19.50 1.95 -7.95
CA MET A 24 20.08 1.28 -6.78
C MET A 24 21.39 0.55 -7.04
N ARG A 25 21.70 0.22 -8.29
CA ARG A 25 22.92 -0.52 -8.66
C ARG A 25 24.21 0.22 -8.28
N ARG A 26 24.16 1.54 -8.10
CA ARG A 26 25.31 2.40 -7.74
C ARG A 26 25.48 2.56 -6.22
N HIS A 27 24.57 2.03 -5.40
CA HIS A 27 24.61 2.20 -3.95
C HIS A 27 25.29 1.02 -3.23
N SER A 28 25.53 1.21 -1.93
CA SER A 28 26.16 0.18 -1.09
C SER A 28 25.35 -1.12 -1.10
N GLU A 29 26.07 -2.23 -0.95
CA GLU A 29 25.46 -3.57 -0.98
C GLU A 29 24.41 -3.78 0.11
N ARG A 30 24.61 -3.17 1.29
CA ARG A 30 23.67 -3.23 2.41
C ARG A 30 22.33 -2.55 2.04
N LEU A 31 22.39 -1.35 1.46
CA LEU A 31 21.20 -0.60 1.07
C LEU A 31 20.44 -1.33 -0.04
N ARG A 32 21.17 -1.91 -0.97
CA ARG A 32 20.62 -2.70 -2.08
C ARG A 32 19.88 -3.94 -1.60
N ARG A 33 20.46 -4.68 -0.64
CA ARG A 33 19.80 -5.84 -0.03
C ARG A 33 18.56 -5.42 0.77
N ALA A 34 18.65 -4.36 1.57
CA ALA A 34 17.52 -3.84 2.34
C ALA A 34 16.36 -3.44 1.42
N PHE A 35 16.65 -2.78 0.30
CA PHE A 35 15.63 -2.41 -0.68
C PHE A 35 14.95 -3.63 -1.30
N VAL A 36 15.71 -4.65 -1.71
CA VAL A 36 15.14 -5.88 -2.31
C VAL A 36 14.24 -6.60 -1.31
N TRP A 37 14.69 -6.75 -0.06
CA TRP A 37 13.87 -7.37 0.98
C TRP A 37 12.59 -6.59 1.26
N PHE A 38 12.68 -5.26 1.31
CA PHE A 38 11.53 -4.40 1.51
C PHE A 38 10.53 -4.51 0.33
N ALA A 39 11.02 -4.50 -0.91
CA ALA A 39 10.21 -4.65 -2.11
C ALA A 39 9.49 -6.01 -2.13
N VAL A 40 10.23 -7.10 -1.93
CA VAL A 40 9.66 -8.46 -1.89
C VAL A 40 8.61 -8.58 -0.79
N PHE A 41 8.90 -8.08 0.42
CA PHE A 41 7.96 -8.13 1.53
C PHE A 41 6.68 -7.34 1.23
N SER A 42 6.81 -6.11 0.71
CA SER A 42 5.64 -5.28 0.41
C SER A 42 4.81 -5.84 -0.74
N ASP A 43 5.44 -6.43 -1.77
CA ASP A 43 4.73 -6.99 -2.92
C ASP A 43 4.09 -8.37 -2.62
N ALA A 44 4.61 -9.10 -1.62
CA ALA A 44 4.03 -10.36 -1.15
C ALA A 44 2.81 -10.14 -0.23
N LEU A 45 2.69 -9.00 0.42
CA LEU A 45 1.63 -8.70 1.39
C LEU A 45 0.21 -8.97 0.86
N PRO A 46 -0.20 -8.51 -0.35
CA PRO A 46 -1.55 -8.76 -0.86
C PRO A 46 -1.81 -10.25 -1.12
N ILE A 47 -0.81 -11.00 -1.51
CA ILE A 47 -0.92 -12.45 -1.73
C ILE A 47 -1.17 -13.14 -0.38
N VAL A 48 -0.41 -12.77 0.65
CA VAL A 48 -0.55 -13.31 2.00
C VAL A 48 -1.95 -13.01 2.57
N VAL A 49 -2.44 -11.78 2.40
CA VAL A 49 -3.77 -11.38 2.86
C VAL A 49 -4.86 -12.21 2.18
N VAL A 50 -4.78 -12.42 0.87
CA VAL A 50 -5.76 -13.23 0.13
C VAL A 50 -5.73 -14.69 0.55
N LEU A 51 -4.54 -15.24 0.79
CA LEU A 51 -4.39 -16.63 1.27
C LEU A 51 -4.97 -16.78 2.68
N LEU A 52 -4.71 -15.84 3.57
CA LEU A 52 -5.26 -15.83 4.92
C LEU A 52 -6.79 -15.74 4.91
N LEU A 53 -7.36 -14.85 4.09
CA LEU A 53 -8.82 -14.73 3.96
C LEU A 53 -9.49 -15.99 3.41
N LYS A 54 -8.77 -16.77 2.58
CA LYS A 54 -9.29 -18.04 2.08
C LYS A 54 -9.14 -19.21 3.07
N ALA A 55 -8.11 -19.16 3.90
CA ALA A 55 -7.83 -20.22 4.87
C ALA A 55 -8.77 -20.19 6.09
N VAL A 56 -9.42 -19.04 6.36
CA VAL A 56 -10.34 -18.88 7.49
C VAL A 56 -11.78 -19.00 6.99
N PRO A 57 -12.47 -20.13 7.27
CA PRO A 57 -13.82 -20.39 6.78
C PRO A 57 -14.89 -19.50 7.46
N ASP A 58 -14.64 -19.04 8.68
CA ASP A 58 -15.56 -18.20 9.43
C ASP A 58 -15.12 -16.74 9.33
N ASN A 59 -15.92 -15.92 8.63
CA ASN A 59 -15.76 -14.48 8.57
C ASN A 59 -16.05 -13.81 9.91
N THR A 60 -15.22 -14.09 10.91
CA THR A 60 -15.32 -13.41 12.19
C THR A 60 -14.91 -11.96 12.03
N THR A 61 -15.59 -11.06 12.74
CA THR A 61 -15.36 -9.60 12.68
C THR A 61 -13.89 -9.24 12.91
N GLY A 62 -13.18 -10.00 13.75
CA GLY A 62 -11.77 -9.79 14.02
C GLY A 62 -10.87 -10.02 12.82
N TRP A 63 -11.12 -11.03 12.00
CA TRP A 63 -10.36 -11.33 10.80
C TRP A 63 -10.61 -10.29 9.71
N MET A 64 -11.83 -9.81 9.57
CA MET A 64 -12.12 -8.71 8.64
C MET A 64 -11.42 -7.42 9.03
N GLN A 65 -11.38 -7.09 10.32
CA GLN A 65 -10.62 -5.95 10.81
C GLN A 65 -9.12 -6.12 10.56
N ALA A 66 -8.55 -7.27 10.83
CA ALA A 66 -7.15 -7.56 10.56
C ALA A 66 -6.83 -7.40 9.06
N ALA A 67 -7.66 -7.95 8.17
CA ALA A 67 -7.48 -7.81 6.73
C ALA A 67 -7.55 -6.35 6.26
N GLN A 68 -8.44 -5.53 6.83
CA GLN A 68 -8.52 -4.10 6.55
C GLN A 68 -7.25 -3.36 6.97
N TRP A 69 -6.71 -3.67 8.17
CA TRP A 69 -5.46 -3.08 8.63
C TRP A 69 -4.27 -3.47 7.75
N PHE A 70 -4.16 -4.74 7.36
CA PHE A 70 -3.12 -5.19 6.43
C PHE A 70 -3.24 -4.50 5.07
N THR A 71 -4.45 -4.35 4.55
CA THR A 71 -4.69 -3.64 3.29
C THR A 71 -4.29 -2.17 3.41
N PHE A 72 -4.61 -1.52 4.52
CA PHE A 72 -4.22 -0.13 4.76
C PHE A 72 -2.69 0.04 4.83
N VAL A 73 -2.01 -0.82 5.59
CA VAL A 73 -0.54 -0.81 5.67
C VAL A 73 0.09 -1.04 4.30
N PHE A 74 -0.45 -1.98 3.52
CA PHE A 74 0.00 -2.24 2.17
C PHE A 74 -0.15 -1.03 1.25
N LEU A 75 -1.32 -0.37 1.27
CA LEU A 75 -1.55 0.85 0.50
C LEU A 75 -0.63 1.99 0.93
N LEU A 76 -0.36 2.12 2.22
CA LEU A 76 0.56 3.12 2.76
C LEU A 76 1.99 2.87 2.24
N LEU A 77 2.48 1.65 2.33
CA LEU A 77 3.84 1.28 1.88
C LEU A 77 4.00 1.50 0.37
N ILE A 78 3.03 1.07 -0.42
CA ILE A 78 3.03 1.27 -1.87
C ILE A 78 2.91 2.74 -2.21
N GLY A 79 1.96 3.46 -1.61
CA GLY A 79 1.75 4.88 -1.86
C GLY A 79 3.00 5.71 -1.59
N CYS A 80 3.67 5.49 -0.46
CA CYS A 80 4.93 6.16 -0.14
C CYS A 80 6.03 5.82 -1.15
N ARG A 81 6.17 4.55 -1.53
CA ARG A 81 7.19 4.08 -2.47
C ARG A 81 6.99 4.67 -3.86
N TYR A 82 5.78 4.58 -4.40
CA TYR A 82 5.48 5.15 -5.71
C TYR A 82 5.46 6.67 -5.71
N GLY A 83 5.02 7.30 -4.64
CA GLY A 83 5.16 8.74 -4.45
C GLY A 83 6.62 9.17 -4.52
N TYR A 84 7.52 8.42 -3.90
CA TYR A 84 8.96 8.66 -4.00
C TYR A 84 9.48 8.49 -5.44
N TYR A 85 9.07 7.43 -6.13
CA TYR A 85 9.48 7.21 -7.53
C TYR A 85 8.96 8.30 -8.46
N PHE A 86 7.73 8.75 -8.25
CA PHE A 86 7.15 9.86 -8.99
C PHE A 86 7.94 11.16 -8.77
N GLY A 87 8.28 11.47 -7.52
CA GLY A 87 9.11 12.64 -7.20
C GLY A 87 10.50 12.58 -7.82
N LEU A 88 11.06 11.38 -8.01
CA LEU A 88 12.35 11.20 -8.69
C LEU A 88 12.31 11.51 -10.19
N LEU A 89 11.15 11.49 -10.83
CA LEU A 89 11.00 11.90 -12.23
C LEU A 89 11.33 13.39 -12.40
N PHE A 90 11.04 14.21 -11.39
CA PHE A 90 11.34 15.64 -11.39
C PHE A 90 12.79 15.95 -11.02
N ASP A 91 13.46 15.04 -10.30
CA ASP A 91 14.85 15.24 -9.85
C ASP A 91 15.75 14.11 -10.37
N ARG A 92 16.01 14.14 -11.67
CA ARG A 92 16.72 13.09 -12.40
C ARG A 92 18.19 12.92 -11.99
N HIS A 93 18.79 13.94 -11.39
CA HIS A 93 20.23 13.98 -11.13
C HIS A 93 20.67 13.47 -9.76
N ARG A 94 19.77 13.39 -8.76
CA ARG A 94 20.11 12.98 -7.40
C ARG A 94 19.54 11.60 -7.05
N SER A 95 20.38 10.73 -6.50
CA SER A 95 19.96 9.40 -6.05
C SER A 95 19.00 9.44 -4.85
N PHE A 96 19.16 10.47 -4.00
CA PHE A 96 18.24 10.80 -2.91
C PHE A 96 17.66 12.18 -3.17
N SER A 97 16.42 12.21 -3.62
CA SER A 97 15.73 13.46 -3.92
C SER A 97 14.89 13.90 -2.73
N ARG A 98 15.09 15.16 -2.29
CA ARG A 98 14.21 15.79 -1.32
C ARG A 98 12.79 15.90 -1.86
N VAL A 99 12.65 16.11 -3.17
CA VAL A 99 11.35 16.15 -3.86
C VAL A 99 10.65 14.80 -3.77
N GLY A 100 11.36 13.69 -4.02
CA GLY A 100 10.82 12.35 -3.85
C GLY A 100 10.35 12.07 -2.42
N ALA A 101 11.12 12.49 -1.41
CA ALA A 101 10.73 12.36 0.00
C ALA A 101 9.48 13.18 0.32
N LEU A 102 9.34 14.40 -0.19
CA LEU A 102 8.14 15.23 -0.01
C LEU A 102 6.91 14.58 -0.64
N PHE A 103 7.03 14.01 -1.84
CA PHE A 103 5.93 13.26 -2.46
C PHE A 103 5.54 12.03 -1.67
N ALA A 104 6.49 11.26 -1.14
CA ALA A 104 6.22 10.11 -0.30
C ALA A 104 5.48 10.49 0.98
N VAL A 105 5.92 11.55 1.66
CA VAL A 105 5.25 12.07 2.87
C VAL A 105 3.86 12.61 2.52
N GLY A 106 3.71 13.33 1.41
CA GLY A 106 2.42 13.82 0.93
C GLY A 106 1.42 12.68 0.69
N CYS A 107 1.85 11.60 0.05
CA CYS A 107 1.03 10.40 -0.15
C CYS A 107 0.65 9.75 1.19
N ALA A 108 1.59 9.65 2.14
CA ALA A 108 1.32 9.11 3.47
C ALA A 108 0.26 9.92 4.22
N VAL A 109 0.43 11.25 4.26
CA VAL A 109 -0.52 12.17 4.89
C VAL A 109 -1.89 12.07 4.24
N TRP A 110 -1.96 12.04 2.91
CA TRP A 110 -3.22 11.89 2.17
C TRP A 110 -3.94 10.59 2.50
N LEU A 111 -3.23 9.48 2.54
CA LEU A 111 -3.82 8.17 2.86
C LEU A 111 -4.32 8.10 4.30
N VAL A 112 -3.53 8.61 5.26
CA VAL A 112 -3.93 8.66 6.67
C VAL A 112 -5.14 9.58 6.86
N TRP A 113 -5.14 10.76 6.23
CA TRP A 113 -6.25 11.70 6.27
C TRP A 113 -7.51 11.09 5.67
N GLY A 114 -7.41 10.48 4.47
CA GLY A 114 -8.52 9.80 3.81
C GLY A 114 -9.11 8.66 4.64
N ALA A 115 -8.26 7.87 5.31
CA ALA A 115 -8.72 6.82 6.22
C ALA A 115 -9.41 7.38 7.46
N ALA A 116 -8.92 8.47 8.05
CA ALA A 116 -9.53 9.12 9.20
C ALA A 116 -10.88 9.74 8.84
N TRP A 117 -10.94 10.48 7.73
CA TRP A 117 -12.17 11.13 7.26
C TRP A 117 -13.23 10.11 6.81
N GLY A 118 -12.84 9.09 6.04
CA GLY A 118 -13.75 8.04 5.58
C GLY A 118 -14.42 7.29 6.72
N ARG A 119 -13.74 7.11 7.85
CA ARG A 119 -14.31 6.51 9.06
C ARG A 119 -15.39 7.38 9.70
N GLN A 120 -15.25 8.69 9.63
CA GLN A 120 -16.24 9.63 10.19
C GLN A 120 -17.47 9.76 9.29
N ALA A 121 -17.29 9.73 7.96
CA ALA A 121 -18.38 9.84 7.01
C ALA A 121 -19.35 8.63 7.06
N LEU A 122 -18.86 7.42 7.39
CA LEU A 122 -19.69 6.22 7.52
C LEU A 122 -20.55 6.20 8.80
N ARG A 123 -20.29 7.06 9.79
CA ARG A 123 -21.08 7.15 11.02
C ARG A 123 -22.42 7.86 10.86
N VAL A 124 -22.65 8.57 9.77
CA VAL A 124 -23.82 9.46 9.58
C VAL A 124 -25.04 8.76 8.94
N ASN A 125 -24.91 7.52 8.50
CA ASN A 125 -26.02 6.77 7.88
C ASN A 125 -26.63 5.69 8.80
N GLU A 126 -26.86 6.00 10.08
CA GLU A 126 -27.89 5.28 10.85
C GLU A 126 -29.24 5.81 10.37
N VAL A 127 -29.79 5.15 9.37
CA VAL A 127 -31.19 5.34 8.98
C VAL A 127 -32.03 4.78 10.13
N GLU A 128 -32.59 5.65 10.98
CA GLU A 128 -33.70 5.27 11.86
C GLU A 128 -34.85 4.82 10.98
N ILE A 129 -34.95 3.53 10.75
CA ILE A 129 -36.20 2.94 10.24
C ILE A 129 -37.16 2.94 11.41
N ARG A 130 -37.89 4.03 11.61
CA ARG A 130 -39.10 4.02 12.41
C ARG A 130 -40.13 3.19 11.65
N THR A 131 -40.17 1.92 11.91
CA THR A 131 -41.36 1.13 11.67
C THR A 131 -42.44 1.73 12.55
N ALA A 132 -43.31 2.53 11.98
CA ALA A 132 -44.60 2.80 12.59
C ALA A 132 -45.28 1.44 12.73
N ALA A 133 -45.16 0.86 13.90
CA ALA A 133 -45.92 -0.31 14.27
C ALA A 133 -47.40 0.08 14.25
N LEU A 134 -48.15 -0.64 13.46
CA LEU A 134 -49.58 -0.73 13.47
C LEU A 134 -50.12 -1.06 14.86
#